data_815547fb56453f4287632dd3c15d8135
#
_entry.id   815547fb56453f4287632dd3c15d8135
#
_cell.length_a   1.000
_cell.length_b   1.000
_cell.length_c   1.000
_cell.angle_alpha   90.00
_cell.angle_beta   90.00
_cell.angle_gamma   90.00
#
_symmetry.space_group_name_H-M   'P 1'
#
loop_
_entity.id
_entity.type
_entity.pdbx_description
1 polymer ?
#
loop_
_entity_poly.entity_id
_entity_poly.type
_entity_poly.pdbx_seq_one_letter_code
_entity_poly.pdbx_strand_id
1 'polypeptide(L)'
;FTTETLIALADHPRIVAVKDAKGDLAASTRVLAATDLLWFSGEDALTLPLLAIGAIGTVSVVGHVAGEQYAAMIAAFDRGDLAEARRIHQALVPVVDAIMSPSQGAIMAKAALVELGVIESAFVRLPLVESPPEHLEALRAALATLPGILDR
;
A
#
# COMPACT_ATOMS: atom_id res chain seq x y z
N PHE A 1 -16.01 -8.78 2.36
CA PHE A 1 -17.30 -8.43 1.77
C PHE A 1 -17.41 -8.97 0.36
N THR A 2 -18.62 -9.44 -0.06
CA THR A 2 -18.90 -9.80 -1.44
C THR A 2 -19.17 -8.56 -2.29
N THR A 3 -19.13 -8.69 -3.61
CA THR A 3 -19.50 -7.63 -4.56
C THR A 3 -20.92 -7.12 -4.30
N GLU A 4 -21.89 -8.02 -4.11
CA GLU A 4 -23.29 -7.69 -3.84
C GLU A 4 -23.46 -6.93 -2.53
N THR A 5 -22.71 -7.31 -1.49
CA THR A 5 -22.71 -6.58 -0.20
C THR A 5 -22.20 -5.16 -0.36
N LEU A 6 -21.11 -4.96 -1.11
CA LEU A 6 -20.55 -3.62 -1.33
C LEU A 6 -21.50 -2.74 -2.15
N ILE A 7 -22.14 -3.30 -3.17
CA ILE A 7 -23.15 -2.59 -3.97
C ILE A 7 -24.34 -2.18 -3.09
N ALA A 8 -24.85 -3.08 -2.26
CA ALA A 8 -25.97 -2.76 -1.35
C ALA A 8 -25.59 -1.71 -0.28
N LEU A 9 -24.33 -1.71 0.19
CA LEU A 9 -23.84 -0.69 1.14
C LEU A 9 -23.71 0.71 0.52
N ALA A 10 -23.56 0.80 -0.79
CA ALA A 10 -23.48 2.10 -1.48
C ALA A 10 -24.78 2.91 -1.39
N ASP A 11 -25.92 2.29 -1.16
CA ASP A 11 -27.21 2.98 -0.93
C ASP A 11 -27.24 3.72 0.42
N HIS A 12 -26.31 3.44 1.33
CA HIS A 12 -26.29 4.07 2.64
C HIS A 12 -25.57 5.42 2.60
N PRO A 13 -26.24 6.56 2.98
CA PRO A 13 -25.72 7.91 2.75
C PRO A 13 -24.44 8.28 3.51
N ARG A 14 -24.04 7.48 4.52
CA ARG A 14 -22.78 7.67 5.26
C ARG A 14 -21.67 6.74 4.82
N ILE A 15 -21.89 5.85 3.86
CA ILE A 15 -20.86 4.98 3.29
C ILE A 15 -20.49 5.55 1.93
N VAL A 16 -19.38 6.28 1.90
CA VAL A 16 -18.94 7.05 0.71
C VAL A 16 -17.69 6.48 0.06
N ALA A 17 -17.01 5.56 0.72
CA ALA A 17 -15.74 5.04 0.24
C ALA A 17 -15.47 3.60 0.70
N VAL A 18 -14.60 2.92 -0.03
CA VAL A 18 -14.08 1.57 0.30
C VAL A 18 -12.57 1.60 0.26
N LYS A 19 -11.92 0.99 1.27
CA LYS A 19 -10.54 0.52 1.18
C LYS A 19 -10.58 -0.97 0.87
N ASP A 20 -10.06 -1.39 -0.28
CA ASP A 20 -10.08 -2.78 -0.73
C ASP A 20 -8.69 -3.41 -0.75
N ALA A 21 -8.53 -4.48 0.05
CA ALA A 21 -7.31 -5.28 0.14
C ALA A 21 -7.55 -6.75 -0.24
N LYS A 22 -8.57 -7.05 -1.04
CA LYS A 22 -8.86 -8.43 -1.49
C LYS A 22 -7.94 -8.90 -2.62
N GLY A 23 -7.40 -7.97 -3.40
CA GLY A 23 -6.62 -8.31 -4.58
C GLY A 23 -7.41 -8.78 -5.80
N ASP A 24 -8.74 -8.67 -5.78
CA ASP A 24 -9.62 -9.08 -6.89
C ASP A 24 -10.06 -7.88 -7.73
N LEU A 25 -9.24 -7.53 -8.74
CA LEU A 25 -9.50 -6.40 -9.64
C LEU A 25 -10.83 -6.55 -10.39
N ALA A 26 -11.23 -7.78 -10.74
CA ALA A 26 -12.50 -8.00 -11.45
C ALA A 26 -13.71 -7.71 -10.54
N ALA A 27 -13.67 -8.12 -9.28
CA ALA A 27 -14.70 -7.78 -8.30
C ALA A 27 -14.73 -6.28 -8.02
N SER A 28 -13.56 -5.64 -7.84
CA SER A 28 -13.45 -4.18 -7.64
C SER A 28 -14.03 -3.41 -8.83
N THR A 29 -13.75 -3.84 -10.08
CA THR A 29 -14.31 -3.23 -11.30
C THR A 29 -15.84 -3.31 -11.32
N ARG A 30 -16.43 -4.44 -10.89
CA ARG A 30 -17.90 -4.57 -10.85
C ARG A 30 -18.55 -3.61 -9.87
N VAL A 31 -17.94 -3.40 -8.69
CA VAL A 31 -18.46 -2.44 -7.70
C VAL A 31 -18.31 -1.01 -8.21
N LEU A 32 -17.15 -0.65 -8.75
CA LEU A 32 -16.90 0.67 -9.32
C LEU A 32 -17.84 1.01 -10.48
N ALA A 33 -18.17 0.01 -11.32
CA ALA A 33 -19.12 0.20 -12.43
C ALA A 33 -20.59 0.34 -11.97
N ALA A 34 -20.92 -0.11 -10.77
CA ALA A 34 -22.30 -0.16 -10.25
C ALA A 34 -22.58 0.90 -9.16
N THR A 35 -21.57 1.63 -8.68
CA THR A 35 -21.71 2.55 -7.56
C THR A 35 -20.84 3.80 -7.73
N ASP A 36 -21.14 4.85 -6.96
CA ASP A 36 -20.32 6.07 -6.85
C ASP A 36 -19.35 6.03 -5.66
N LEU A 37 -19.08 4.85 -5.09
CA LEU A 37 -18.15 4.72 -3.96
C LEU A 37 -16.73 5.10 -4.39
N LEU A 38 -16.11 5.99 -3.63
CA LEU A 38 -14.69 6.29 -3.77
C LEU A 38 -13.87 5.06 -3.39
N TRP A 39 -12.89 4.70 -4.22
CA TRP A 39 -12.13 3.47 -4.05
C TRP A 39 -10.67 3.75 -3.70
N PHE A 40 -10.19 3.11 -2.64
CA PHE A 40 -8.80 3.17 -2.23
C PHE A 40 -8.17 1.78 -2.25
N SER A 41 -6.98 1.67 -2.82
CA SER A 41 -6.17 0.46 -2.67
C SER A 41 -5.83 0.24 -1.20
N GLY A 42 -6.05 -0.95 -0.71
CA GLY A 42 -5.55 -1.43 0.58
C GLY A 42 -4.44 -2.47 0.41
N GLU A 43 -4.04 -2.72 -0.84
CA GLU A 43 -2.98 -3.64 -1.23
C GLU A 43 -1.87 -2.87 -1.93
N ASP A 44 -0.71 -2.80 -1.30
CA ASP A 44 0.41 -1.94 -1.75
C ASP A 44 0.87 -2.27 -3.17
N ALA A 45 0.98 -3.57 -3.50
CA ALA A 45 1.38 -4.04 -4.82
C ALA A 45 0.34 -3.75 -5.92
N LEU A 46 -0.92 -3.49 -5.56
CA LEU A 46 -2.01 -3.29 -6.52
C LEU A 46 -2.45 -1.82 -6.64
N THR A 47 -1.74 -0.88 -6.03
CA THR A 47 -2.15 0.52 -6.07
C THR A 47 -2.25 1.05 -7.51
N LEU A 48 -1.23 0.89 -8.34
CA LEU A 48 -1.28 1.36 -9.73
C LEU A 48 -2.32 0.62 -10.60
N PRO A 49 -2.46 -0.71 -10.56
CA PRO A 49 -3.55 -1.41 -11.22
C PRO A 49 -4.94 -0.94 -10.79
N LEU A 50 -5.15 -0.67 -9.51
CA LEU A 50 -6.43 -0.17 -9.00
C LEU A 50 -6.72 1.27 -9.46
N LEU A 51 -5.72 2.15 -9.54
CA LEU A 51 -5.87 3.48 -10.14
C LEU A 51 -6.36 3.36 -11.59
N ALA A 52 -5.81 2.39 -12.36
CA ALA A 52 -6.19 2.18 -13.75
C ALA A 52 -7.66 1.76 -13.95
N ILE A 53 -8.31 1.20 -12.93
CA ILE A 53 -9.73 0.82 -12.98
C ILE A 53 -10.65 1.78 -12.21
N GLY A 54 -10.13 2.91 -11.69
CA GLY A 54 -10.94 3.97 -11.07
C GLY A 54 -10.75 4.19 -9.58
N ALA A 55 -9.75 3.57 -8.93
CA ALA A 55 -9.36 3.97 -7.58
C ALA A 55 -8.73 5.37 -7.60
N ILE A 56 -8.86 6.09 -6.50
CA ILE A 56 -8.38 7.48 -6.37
C ILE A 56 -7.17 7.62 -5.44
N GLY A 57 -6.70 6.51 -4.85
CA GLY A 57 -5.58 6.56 -3.92
C GLY A 57 -5.33 5.23 -3.23
N THR A 58 -4.55 5.28 -2.16
CA THR A 58 -4.18 4.11 -1.37
C THR A 58 -4.26 4.37 0.13
N VAL A 59 -4.55 3.31 0.90
CA VAL A 59 -4.40 3.23 2.35
C VAL A 59 -3.35 2.15 2.61
N SER A 60 -2.10 2.56 2.60
CA SER A 60 -0.90 1.74 2.45
C SER A 60 -0.25 1.38 3.78
N VAL A 61 0.32 0.19 3.89
CA VAL A 61 1.26 -0.19 4.94
C VAL A 61 2.66 0.32 4.60
N VAL A 62 3.11 0.11 3.38
CA VAL A 62 4.43 0.55 2.89
C VAL A 62 4.54 2.08 2.83
N GLY A 63 3.41 2.79 2.74
CA GLY A 63 3.33 4.24 2.81
C GLY A 63 3.88 4.87 4.09
N HIS A 64 4.05 4.10 5.17
CA HIS A 64 4.74 4.57 6.38
C HIS A 64 6.21 4.92 6.12
N VAL A 65 6.83 4.31 5.13
CA VAL A 65 8.25 4.54 4.78
C VAL A 65 8.44 5.09 3.37
N ALA A 66 7.52 4.81 2.45
CA ALA A 66 7.59 5.21 1.04
C ALA A 66 6.39 6.07 0.60
N GLY A 67 5.83 6.85 1.52
CA GLY A 67 4.63 7.66 1.26
C GLY A 67 4.82 8.70 0.15
N GLU A 68 6.01 9.32 0.08
CA GLU A 68 6.35 10.29 -0.97
C GLU A 68 6.37 9.65 -2.36
N GLN A 69 6.88 8.40 -2.44
CA GLN A 69 6.93 7.65 -3.70
C GLN A 69 5.52 7.26 -4.15
N TYR A 70 4.65 6.82 -3.21
CA TYR A 70 3.24 6.57 -3.53
C TYR A 70 2.53 7.85 -3.99
N ALA A 71 2.74 8.97 -3.31
CA ALA A 71 2.16 10.25 -3.71
C ALA A 71 2.65 10.69 -5.10
N ALA A 72 3.95 10.53 -5.38
CA ALA A 72 4.53 10.84 -6.69
C ALA A 72 3.97 9.92 -7.80
N MET A 73 3.79 8.63 -7.51
CA MET A 73 3.18 7.66 -8.45
C MET A 73 1.75 8.03 -8.79
N ILE A 74 0.92 8.34 -7.78
CA ILE A 74 -0.48 8.76 -7.96
C ILE A 74 -0.53 10.07 -8.77
N ALA A 75 0.27 11.06 -8.40
CA ALA A 75 0.34 12.32 -9.12
C ALA A 75 0.81 12.15 -10.58
N ALA A 76 1.73 11.23 -10.87
CA ALA A 76 2.12 10.90 -12.24
C ALA A 76 0.96 10.27 -13.02
N PHE A 77 0.25 9.34 -12.40
CA PHE A 77 -0.94 8.72 -12.98
C PHE A 77 -2.02 9.75 -13.32
N ASP A 78 -2.35 10.64 -12.38
CA ASP A 78 -3.38 11.68 -12.53
C ASP A 78 -3.05 12.67 -13.66
N ARG A 79 -1.76 12.93 -13.91
CA ARG A 79 -1.30 13.76 -15.06
C ARG A 79 -1.32 13.02 -16.39
N GLY A 80 -1.62 11.73 -16.40
CA GLY A 80 -1.51 10.87 -17.58
C GLY A 80 -0.09 10.40 -17.91
N ASP A 81 0.90 10.65 -17.05
CA ASP A 81 2.27 10.17 -17.18
C ASP A 81 2.40 8.71 -16.72
N LEU A 82 1.85 7.82 -17.53
CA LEU A 82 1.83 6.39 -17.22
C LEU A 82 3.22 5.76 -17.23
N ALA A 83 4.16 6.34 -17.96
CA ALA A 83 5.54 5.85 -17.99
C ALA A 83 6.21 6.08 -16.64
N GLU A 84 6.09 7.28 -16.09
CA GLU A 84 6.64 7.62 -14.79
C GLU A 84 5.90 6.89 -13.64
N ALA A 85 4.56 6.83 -13.69
CA ALA A 85 3.79 6.07 -12.70
C ALA A 85 4.23 4.61 -12.63
N ARG A 86 4.44 3.96 -13.79
CA ARG A 86 4.93 2.58 -13.89
C ARG A 86 6.35 2.44 -13.36
N ARG A 87 7.23 3.38 -13.70
CA ARG A 87 8.62 3.38 -13.23
C ARG A 87 8.68 3.41 -11.70
N ILE A 88 7.90 4.29 -11.07
CA ILE A 88 7.82 4.39 -9.60
C ILE A 88 7.22 3.12 -9.01
N HIS A 89 6.14 2.61 -9.56
CA HIS A 89 5.51 1.37 -9.13
C HIS A 89 6.49 0.20 -9.10
N GLN A 90 7.27 0.04 -10.18
CA GLN A 90 8.29 -1.02 -10.27
C GLN A 90 9.44 -0.81 -9.28
N ALA A 91 9.85 0.44 -9.04
CA ALA A 91 10.88 0.76 -8.05
C ALA A 91 10.43 0.45 -6.59
N LEU A 92 9.14 0.47 -6.30
CA LEU A 92 8.59 0.13 -4.99
C LEU A 92 8.58 -1.37 -4.68
N VAL A 93 8.67 -2.25 -5.69
CA VAL A 93 8.55 -3.71 -5.53
C VAL A 93 9.47 -4.28 -4.43
N PRO A 94 10.78 -3.96 -4.38
CA PRO A 94 11.64 -4.52 -3.34
C PRO A 94 11.19 -4.18 -1.92
N VAL A 95 10.71 -2.96 -1.70
CA VAL A 95 10.24 -2.50 -0.38
C VAL A 95 8.88 -3.09 -0.03
N VAL A 96 7.98 -3.20 -1.01
CA VAL A 96 6.70 -3.89 -0.83
C VAL A 96 6.94 -5.34 -0.42
N ASP A 97 7.81 -6.07 -1.13
CA ASP A 97 8.13 -7.46 -0.83
C ASP A 97 8.77 -7.59 0.56
N ALA A 98 9.72 -6.73 0.91
CA ALA A 98 10.39 -6.79 2.21
C ALA A 98 9.47 -6.48 3.41
N ILE A 99 8.41 -5.69 3.21
CA ILE A 99 7.47 -5.33 4.28
C ILE A 99 6.28 -6.29 4.33
N MET A 100 5.74 -6.70 3.18
CA MET A 100 4.46 -7.41 3.12
C MET A 100 4.58 -8.93 3.04
N SER A 101 5.75 -9.48 2.62
CA SER A 101 5.88 -10.92 2.37
C SER A 101 6.44 -11.74 3.53
N PRO A 102 7.42 -11.26 4.35
CA PRO A 102 8.06 -12.11 5.35
C PRO A 102 7.20 -12.39 6.58
N SER A 103 6.35 -11.43 6.97
CA SER A 103 5.51 -11.52 8.16
C SER A 103 4.32 -10.56 8.06
N GLN A 104 3.58 -10.40 9.17
CA GLN A 104 2.48 -9.44 9.21
C GLN A 104 3.02 -8.01 9.04
N GLY A 105 2.39 -7.24 8.12
CA GLY A 105 2.90 -5.95 7.66
C GLY A 105 3.20 -4.92 8.77
N ALA A 106 2.45 -4.92 9.88
CA ALA A 106 2.72 -4.01 11.00
C ALA A 106 4.05 -4.31 11.70
N ILE A 107 4.51 -5.57 11.74
CA ILE A 107 5.80 -5.96 12.31
C ILE A 107 6.92 -5.33 11.49
N MET A 108 6.88 -5.54 10.18
CA MET A 108 7.91 -5.05 9.26
C MET A 108 7.87 -3.52 9.09
N ALA A 109 6.68 -2.91 9.09
CA ALA A 109 6.55 -1.46 9.04
C ALA A 109 7.18 -0.80 10.29
N LYS A 110 6.97 -1.36 11.49
CA LYS A 110 7.63 -0.87 12.71
C LYS A 110 9.14 -1.06 12.67
N ALA A 111 9.61 -2.21 12.20
CA ALA A 111 11.04 -2.46 12.01
C ALA A 111 11.65 -1.44 11.03
N ALA A 112 10.98 -1.15 9.91
CA ALA A 112 11.43 -0.16 8.94
C ALA A 112 11.48 1.26 9.53
N LEU A 113 10.50 1.65 10.34
CA LEU A 113 10.48 2.94 11.02
C LEU A 113 11.61 3.08 12.05
N VAL A 114 12.01 1.99 12.73
CA VAL A 114 13.20 1.98 13.60
C VAL A 114 14.47 2.15 12.79
N GLU A 115 14.63 1.42 11.68
CA GLU A 115 15.78 1.55 10.78
C GLU A 115 15.95 2.98 10.23
N LEU A 116 14.83 3.69 10.02
CA LEU A 116 14.81 5.08 9.58
C LEU A 116 14.91 6.10 10.73
N GLY A 117 15.03 5.64 11.99
CA GLY A 117 15.11 6.53 13.15
C GLY A 117 13.84 7.32 13.46
N VAL A 118 12.69 6.91 12.93
CA VAL A 118 11.40 7.59 13.14
C VAL A 118 10.76 7.20 14.47
N ILE A 119 10.93 5.95 14.90
CA ILE A 119 10.49 5.45 16.20
C ILE A 119 11.63 4.73 16.92
N GLU A 120 11.58 4.71 18.24
CA GLU A 120 12.66 4.13 19.07
C GLU A 120 12.58 2.60 19.22
N SER A 121 11.42 1.98 18.99
CA SER A 121 11.19 0.56 19.26
C SER A 121 10.26 -0.08 18.24
N ALA A 122 10.67 -1.28 17.79
CA ALA A 122 9.85 -2.15 16.95
C ALA A 122 8.91 -3.06 17.76
N PHE A 123 8.81 -2.86 19.08
CA PHE A 123 7.96 -3.68 19.95
C PHE A 123 6.53 -3.80 19.42
N VAL A 124 6.01 -5.02 19.40
CA VAL A 124 4.64 -5.36 19.03
C VAL A 124 3.95 -6.11 20.17
N ARG A 125 2.63 -5.95 20.28
CA ARG A 125 1.83 -6.68 21.28
C ARG A 125 1.58 -8.12 20.85
N LEU A 126 1.51 -9.03 21.82
CA LEU A 126 1.09 -10.39 21.58
C LEU A 126 -0.29 -10.44 20.88
N PRO A 127 -0.52 -11.41 19.99
CA PRO A 127 0.33 -12.57 19.69
C PRO A 127 1.48 -12.31 18.69
N LEU A 128 1.65 -11.08 18.23
CA LEU A 128 2.75 -10.72 17.34
C LEU A 128 4.09 -10.75 18.09
N VAL A 129 5.16 -11.04 17.37
CA VAL A 129 6.55 -10.99 17.85
C VAL A 129 7.38 -10.14 16.88
N GLU A 130 8.48 -9.58 17.39
CA GLU A 130 9.39 -8.79 16.56
C GLU A 130 10.00 -9.62 15.43
N SER A 131 10.39 -8.95 14.37
CA SER A 131 10.95 -9.58 13.17
C SER A 131 12.32 -10.19 13.47
N PRO A 132 12.63 -11.40 12.96
CA PRO A 132 13.95 -12.00 13.10
C PRO A 132 15.02 -11.25 12.27
N PRO A 133 16.32 -11.38 12.64
CA PRO A 133 17.41 -10.62 12.01
C PRO A 133 17.49 -10.75 10.48
N GLU A 134 17.23 -11.93 9.94
CA GLU A 134 17.27 -12.18 8.48
C GLU A 134 16.27 -11.35 7.70
N HIS A 135 15.08 -11.08 8.28
CA HIS A 135 14.10 -10.19 7.64
C HIS A 135 14.56 -8.73 7.69
N LEU A 136 15.28 -8.33 8.76
CA LEU A 136 15.81 -6.98 8.90
C LEU A 136 16.93 -6.70 7.87
N GLU A 137 17.77 -7.69 7.58
CA GLU A 137 18.80 -7.57 6.52
C GLU A 137 18.17 -7.34 5.15
N ALA A 138 17.16 -8.16 4.80
CA ALA A 138 16.41 -8.00 3.56
C ALA A 138 15.69 -6.62 3.49
N LEU A 139 15.13 -6.17 4.61
CA LEU A 139 14.48 -4.86 4.70
C LEU A 139 15.47 -3.72 4.46
N ARG A 140 16.65 -3.73 5.10
CA ARG A 140 17.70 -2.70 4.89
C ARG A 140 18.15 -2.65 3.44
N ALA A 141 18.38 -3.82 2.83
CA ALA A 141 18.74 -3.91 1.43
C ALA A 141 17.66 -3.30 0.52
N ALA A 142 16.37 -3.58 0.80
CA ALA A 142 15.25 -3.03 0.05
C ALA A 142 15.11 -1.51 0.22
N LEU A 143 15.20 -1.00 1.46
CA LEU A 143 15.14 0.45 1.73
C LEU A 143 16.25 1.22 1.00
N ALA A 144 17.44 0.64 0.90
CA ALA A 144 18.58 1.24 0.17
C ALA A 144 18.33 1.38 -1.34
N THR A 145 17.34 0.67 -1.91
CA THR A 145 17.00 0.80 -3.35
C THR A 145 16.16 2.04 -3.67
N LEU A 146 15.57 2.68 -2.66
CA LEU A 146 14.72 3.84 -2.86
C LEU A 146 15.49 5.14 -2.61
N PRO A 147 15.64 6.01 -3.63
CA PRO A 147 16.32 7.30 -3.47
C PRO A 147 15.66 8.15 -2.38
N GLY A 148 16.47 8.77 -1.52
CA GLY A 148 16.05 9.72 -0.50
C GLY A 148 15.39 9.12 0.75
N ILE A 149 15.28 7.79 0.87
CA ILE A 149 14.72 7.18 2.09
C ILE A 149 15.74 7.14 3.24
N LEU A 150 17.02 6.88 2.95
CA LEU A 150 18.07 6.82 3.97
C LEU A 150 18.74 8.17 4.24
N ASP A 151 18.40 9.21 3.50
CA ASP A 151 18.99 10.55 3.61
C ASP A 151 18.23 11.49 4.56
N ARG A 152 17.33 10.93 5.41
CA ARG A 152 16.51 11.69 6.38
C ARG A 152 17.11 11.73 7.76
#